data_bac70d6d4798791148f7be8269f49b0a
#
_entry.id   bac70d6d4798791148f7be8269f49b0a
#
_cell.length_a   1.000
_cell.length_b   1.000
_cell.length_c   1.000
_cell.angle_alpha   90.00
_cell.angle_beta   90.00
_cell.angle_gamma   90.00
#
_symmetry.space_group_name_H-M   'P 1'
#
loop_
_entity.id
_entity.type
_entity.pdbx_description
1 polymer ?
#
loop_
_entity_poly.entity_id
_entity_poly.type
_entity_poly.pdbx_seq_one_letter_code
_entity_poly.pdbx_strand_id
1 'polypeptide(L)'
;MAGRILITPEQVDTVANQFKQSGEQSQQIVSSLTQAIHGMEGQWEGMTKQRFFQEFQEAGKQMQSFVQILNSISQELTAIAQKFRTVDETR
;
A
#
# COMPACT_ATOMS: atom_id res chain seq x y z
N MET A 1 -6.18 -31.74 -7.11
CA MET A 1 -6.12 -32.35 -5.84
C MET A 1 -5.80 -31.35 -4.73
N ALA A 2 -6.61 -31.39 -3.68
CA ALA A 2 -6.39 -30.48 -2.57
C ALA A 2 -5.01 -30.72 -1.96
N GLY A 3 -4.31 -29.67 -1.56
CA GLY A 3 -3.02 -29.75 -0.93
C GLY A 3 -1.83 -29.67 -1.86
N ARG A 4 -2.06 -29.69 -3.16
CA ARG A 4 -0.95 -29.54 -4.09
C ARG A 4 -0.64 -28.07 -4.30
N ILE A 5 0.61 -27.67 -4.05
CA ILE A 5 1.06 -26.30 -4.22
C ILE A 5 1.68 -26.16 -5.61
N LEU A 6 1.07 -25.31 -6.44
CA LEU A 6 1.57 -25.08 -7.81
C LEU A 6 2.35 -23.79 -7.95
N ILE A 7 2.41 -22.98 -6.88
CA ILE A 7 3.11 -21.70 -6.91
C ILE A 7 4.46 -21.86 -6.17
N THR A 8 5.49 -21.21 -6.70
CA THR A 8 6.83 -21.29 -6.10
C THR A 8 7.03 -20.15 -5.11
N PRO A 9 7.97 -20.31 -4.13
CA PRO A 9 8.33 -19.20 -3.25
C PRO A 9 8.78 -17.96 -4.01
N GLU A 10 9.48 -18.14 -5.12
CA GLU A 10 9.95 -17.03 -5.95
C GLU A 10 8.79 -16.25 -6.55
N GLN A 11 7.74 -16.94 -6.96
CA GLN A 11 6.55 -16.29 -7.49
C GLN A 11 5.85 -15.49 -6.38
N VAL A 12 5.79 -16.05 -5.18
CA VAL A 12 5.18 -15.34 -4.04
C VAL A 12 5.99 -14.10 -3.70
N ASP A 13 7.33 -14.21 -3.68
CA ASP A 13 8.19 -13.05 -3.44
C ASP A 13 8.00 -11.97 -4.48
N THR A 14 7.84 -12.35 -5.74
CA THR A 14 7.63 -11.38 -6.81
C THR A 14 6.35 -10.59 -6.57
N VAL A 15 5.27 -11.26 -6.20
CA VAL A 15 4.01 -10.59 -5.89
C VAL A 15 4.14 -9.73 -4.64
N ALA A 16 4.85 -10.22 -3.61
CA ALA A 16 5.11 -9.44 -2.39
C ALA A 16 5.80 -8.12 -2.73
N ASN A 17 6.79 -8.16 -3.63
CA ASN A 17 7.50 -6.96 -4.06
C ASN A 17 6.58 -6.01 -4.84
N GLN A 18 5.64 -6.54 -5.63
CA GLN A 18 4.68 -5.71 -6.32
C GLN A 18 3.79 -4.95 -5.34
N PHE A 19 3.35 -5.61 -4.27
CA PHE A 19 2.57 -4.93 -3.23
C PHE A 19 3.39 -3.87 -2.53
N LYS A 20 4.65 -4.15 -2.24
CA LYS A 20 5.54 -3.18 -1.60
C LYS A 20 5.73 -1.95 -2.49
N GLN A 21 6.02 -2.15 -3.76
CA GLN A 21 6.20 -1.06 -4.71
C GLN A 21 4.94 -0.24 -4.88
N SER A 22 3.78 -0.91 -4.93
CA SER A 22 2.49 -0.21 -5.03
C SER A 22 2.24 0.64 -3.80
N GLY A 23 2.61 0.14 -2.61
CA GLY A 23 2.52 0.92 -1.38
C GLY A 23 3.38 2.17 -1.44
N GLU A 24 4.63 2.03 -1.90
CA GLU A 24 5.54 3.17 -2.03
C GLU A 24 5.03 4.19 -3.05
N GLN A 25 4.54 3.73 -4.20
CA GLN A 25 3.99 4.60 -5.22
C GLN A 25 2.75 5.32 -4.72
N SER A 26 1.88 4.60 -4.00
CA SER A 26 0.68 5.20 -3.41
C SER A 26 1.05 6.28 -2.41
N GLN A 27 2.08 6.05 -1.60
CA GLN A 27 2.56 7.03 -0.64
C GLN A 27 3.07 8.29 -1.35
N GLN A 28 3.80 8.12 -2.44
CA GLN A 28 4.29 9.25 -3.23
C GLN A 28 3.15 10.04 -3.84
N ILE A 29 2.11 9.35 -4.31
CA ILE A 29 0.93 10.02 -4.86
C ILE A 29 0.25 10.86 -3.78
N VAL A 30 0.07 10.31 -2.60
CA VAL A 30 -0.54 11.02 -1.47
C VAL A 30 0.29 12.27 -1.13
N SER A 31 1.61 12.12 -1.06
CA SER A 31 2.51 13.24 -0.75
C SER A 31 2.42 14.34 -1.80
N SER A 32 2.41 13.96 -3.09
CA SER A 32 2.31 14.93 -4.18
C SER A 32 0.99 15.70 -4.15
N LEU A 33 -0.11 14.99 -3.90
CA LEU A 33 -1.42 15.62 -3.81
C LEU A 33 -1.50 16.56 -2.61
N THR A 34 -0.92 16.15 -1.49
CA THR A 34 -0.88 16.97 -0.28
C THR A 34 -0.12 18.27 -0.54
N GLN A 35 1.04 18.19 -1.20
CA GLN A 35 1.81 19.37 -1.55
C GLN A 35 1.05 20.29 -2.50
N ALA A 36 0.36 19.71 -3.50
CA ALA A 36 -0.42 20.49 -4.45
C ALA A 36 -1.55 21.24 -3.74
N ILE A 37 -2.22 20.60 -2.80
CA ILE A 37 -3.30 21.23 -2.03
C ILE A 37 -2.76 22.34 -1.14
N HIS A 38 -1.63 22.10 -0.46
CA HIS A 38 -1.01 23.15 0.37
C HIS A 38 -0.60 24.35 -0.47
N GLY A 39 -0.15 24.13 -1.71
CA GLY A 39 0.22 25.21 -2.60
C GLY A 39 -0.95 26.10 -2.97
N MET A 40 -2.17 25.59 -2.96
CA MET A 40 -3.39 26.35 -3.27
C MET A 40 -3.98 27.07 -2.06
N GLU A 41 -3.55 26.69 -0.86
CA GLU A 41 -4.21 27.09 0.38
C GLU A 41 -4.30 28.59 0.53
N GLY A 42 -3.23 29.32 0.19
CA GLY A 42 -3.21 30.77 0.34
C GLY A 42 -4.05 31.52 -0.67
N GLN A 43 -4.47 30.86 -1.75
CA GLN A 43 -5.24 31.49 -2.82
C GLN A 43 -6.73 31.17 -2.76
N TRP A 44 -7.13 30.30 -1.85
CA TRP A 44 -8.50 29.80 -1.77
C TRP A 44 -9.12 30.28 -0.47
N GLU A 45 -10.20 31.05 -0.56
CA GLU A 45 -10.87 31.60 0.61
C GLU A 45 -12.33 31.17 0.68
N GLY A 46 -12.85 31.11 1.92
CA GLY A 46 -14.28 30.92 2.14
C GLY A 46 -14.65 29.55 2.67
N MET A 47 -15.94 29.34 2.85
CA MET A 47 -16.49 28.12 3.43
C MET A 47 -16.22 26.88 2.59
N THR A 48 -16.18 27.05 1.29
CA THR A 48 -15.87 25.93 0.38
C THR A 48 -14.48 25.39 0.65
N LYS A 49 -13.53 26.26 0.99
CA LYS A 49 -12.18 25.85 1.35
C LYS A 49 -12.18 24.91 2.54
N GLN A 50 -12.86 25.31 3.64
CA GLN A 50 -12.88 24.50 4.84
C GLN A 50 -13.48 23.11 4.60
N ARG A 51 -14.59 23.10 3.88
CA ARG A 51 -15.28 21.85 3.57
C ARG A 51 -14.39 20.93 2.75
N PHE A 52 -13.73 21.50 1.73
CA PHE A 52 -12.83 20.73 0.88
C PHE A 52 -11.67 20.14 1.70
N PHE A 53 -11.05 20.96 2.55
CA PHE A 53 -9.91 20.49 3.33
C PHE A 53 -10.30 19.42 4.33
N GLN A 54 -11.49 19.47 4.90
CA GLN A 54 -11.99 18.41 5.76
C GLN A 54 -12.15 17.11 4.97
N GLU A 55 -12.74 17.19 3.80
CA GLU A 55 -12.91 16.03 2.93
C GLU A 55 -11.57 15.46 2.51
N PHE A 56 -10.62 16.33 2.19
CA PHE A 56 -9.29 15.90 1.79
C PHE A 56 -8.55 15.21 2.92
N GLN A 57 -8.67 15.71 4.14
CA GLN A 57 -8.06 15.07 5.31
C GLN A 57 -8.64 13.68 5.53
N GLU A 58 -9.95 13.53 5.38
CA GLU A 58 -10.61 12.24 5.52
C GLU A 58 -10.12 11.26 4.46
N ALA A 59 -10.04 11.71 3.22
CA ALA A 59 -9.51 10.91 2.12
C ALA A 59 -8.06 10.52 2.37
N GLY A 60 -7.28 11.44 2.93
CA GLY A 60 -5.89 11.19 3.27
C GLY A 60 -5.73 10.06 4.29
N LYS A 61 -6.59 10.03 5.29
CA LYS A 61 -6.58 8.95 6.28
C LYS A 61 -6.89 7.60 5.64
N GLN A 62 -7.86 7.58 4.74
CA GLN A 62 -8.22 6.35 4.02
C GLN A 62 -7.09 5.89 3.12
N MET A 63 -6.42 6.82 2.45
CA MET A 63 -5.29 6.49 1.59
C MET A 63 -4.12 5.94 2.40
N GLN A 64 -3.84 6.50 3.58
CA GLN A 64 -2.80 5.99 4.46
C GLN A 64 -3.12 4.57 4.94
N SER A 65 -4.39 4.32 5.28
CA SER A 65 -4.83 2.98 5.64
C SER A 65 -4.61 2.00 4.49
N PHE A 66 -4.90 2.42 3.28
CA PHE A 66 -4.70 1.60 2.09
C PHE A 66 -3.21 1.24 1.92
N VAL A 67 -2.32 2.22 2.08
CA VAL A 67 -0.88 1.98 2.00
C VAL A 67 -0.44 0.96 3.06
N GLN A 68 -0.95 1.09 4.29
CA GLN A 68 -0.64 0.15 5.35
C GLN A 68 -1.12 -1.26 5.01
N ILE A 69 -2.30 -1.38 4.40
CA ILE A 69 -2.82 -2.68 3.97
C ILE A 69 -1.88 -3.30 2.92
N LEU A 70 -1.45 -2.51 1.94
CA LEU A 70 -0.54 -3.01 0.91
C LEU A 70 0.76 -3.52 1.52
N ASN A 71 1.32 -2.77 2.47
CA ASN A 71 2.55 -3.17 3.16
C ASN A 71 2.35 -4.43 3.99
N SER A 72 1.20 -4.55 4.66
CA SER A 72 0.89 -5.75 5.45
C SER A 72 0.76 -6.98 4.57
N ILE A 73 0.11 -6.84 3.43
CA ILE A 73 -0.02 -7.95 2.47
C ILE A 73 1.35 -8.37 1.97
N SER A 74 2.22 -7.40 1.65
CA SER A 74 3.58 -7.69 1.22
C SER A 74 4.33 -8.50 2.26
N GLN A 75 4.24 -8.10 3.53
CA GLN A 75 4.91 -8.79 4.62
C GLN A 75 4.36 -10.20 4.82
N GLU A 76 3.04 -10.37 4.73
CA GLU A 76 2.44 -11.70 4.85
C GLU A 76 2.90 -12.62 3.73
N LEU A 77 2.93 -12.10 2.50
CA LEU A 77 3.38 -12.91 1.37
C LEU A 77 4.84 -13.32 1.53
N THR A 78 5.68 -12.42 2.01
CA THR A 78 7.08 -12.74 2.27
C THR A 78 7.19 -13.85 3.31
N ALA A 79 6.37 -13.79 4.37
CA ALA A 79 6.37 -14.83 5.40
C ALA A 79 5.91 -16.17 4.84
N ILE A 80 4.91 -16.15 3.96
CA ILE A 80 4.42 -17.37 3.31
C ILE A 80 5.52 -17.99 2.44
N ALA A 81 6.23 -17.16 1.67
CA ALA A 81 7.34 -17.64 0.85
C ALA A 81 8.42 -18.31 1.69
N GLN A 82 8.72 -17.72 2.86
CA GLN A 82 9.70 -18.31 3.77
C GLN A 82 9.23 -19.68 4.27
N LYS A 83 7.96 -19.81 4.59
CA LYS A 83 7.42 -21.10 5.02
C LYS A 83 7.53 -22.14 3.92
N PHE A 84 7.28 -21.75 2.68
CA PHE A 84 7.42 -22.69 1.55
C PHE A 84 8.86 -23.16 1.43
N ARG A 85 9.84 -22.27 1.57
CA ARG A 85 11.26 -22.62 1.50
C ARG A 85 11.64 -23.56 2.63
N THR A 86 11.17 -23.29 3.84
CA THR A 86 11.48 -24.14 4.99
C THR A 86 10.94 -25.55 4.79
N VAL A 87 9.72 -25.69 4.29
CA VAL A 87 9.13 -26.99 4.00
C VAL A 87 9.97 -27.73 2.96
N ASP A 88 10.37 -27.04 1.89
CA ASP A 88 11.18 -27.66 0.84
C ASP A 88 12.55 -28.10 1.38
N GLU A 89 13.17 -27.32 2.27
CA GLU A 89 14.48 -27.63 2.81
C GLU A 89 14.46 -28.80 3.79
N THR A 90 13.35 -29.01 4.46
CA THR A 90 13.26 -30.07 5.46
C THR A 90 12.98 -31.45 4.86
N ARG A 91 12.78 -31.53 3.58
CA ARG A 91 12.62 -32.83 2.90
C ARG A 91 13.98 -33.50 2.66
#